data_920a185a2c8e64fc7aa8d7c818b883c1
#
_entry.id   920a185a2c8e64fc7aa8d7c818b883c1
#
_cell.length_a   1.000
_cell.length_b   1.000
_cell.length_c   1.000
_cell.angle_alpha   90.00
_cell.angle_beta   90.00
_cell.angle_gamma   90.00
#
_symmetry.space_group_name_H-M   'P 1'
#
loop_
_entity.id
_entity.type
_entity.pdbx_description
1 polymer ?
#
loop_
_entity_poly.entity_id
_entity_poly.type
_entity_poly.pdbx_seq_one_letter_code
_entity_poly.pdbx_strand_id
1 'polypeptide(L)'
;MKERLVTPSYILIIAANFLQFFGFWLLIPVLPFYLQEVFGADKTSIGAILSCYTIAALCMRPFSGYLLDTFSRKPLYLLAYFFFTAMFGGYMLASTLTLFILCRIIHGFAFGMVTVSGNTIVIDIMPSSRRGEGLGYYGLANNTAMSIGPMTGLFLHDASAGYTFIFCCSLGACLIGLLCAYLVKTPYKAPVKKEPISLDRFILLKGIPAGISLLLLSIPYGMTTNYVAMYAKQIGITSSTGFFFTLMAIGMAVSRLFSGKLVDKGKITQVIQAGMYLVCLCFFALSACGWSASWSIEWTTYLFFLISLLLGIGFGTMFPAYNTLFVNLAPNNQRGTATSTYLTSWDVGIGIGMVLGGYIAEVTTFRMAYLSGAVLTVISLLYFYRKVSPHFLQHRLR
;
A
#
# COMPACT_ATOMS: atom_id res chain seq x y z
N MET A 1 17.65 -23.21 24.36
CA MET A 1 16.73 -23.64 23.28
C MET A 1 16.24 -22.40 22.54
N LYS A 2 16.36 -22.36 21.19
CA LYS A 2 15.76 -21.25 20.43
C LYS A 2 14.23 -21.33 20.58
N GLU A 3 13.62 -20.27 21.10
CA GLU A 3 12.16 -20.16 21.23
C GLU A 3 11.50 -20.33 19.85
N ARG A 4 10.42 -21.10 19.78
CA ARG A 4 9.72 -21.37 18.51
C ARG A 4 8.94 -20.11 18.04
N LEU A 5 9.31 -19.55 16.89
CA LEU A 5 8.58 -18.46 16.24
C LEU A 5 7.27 -18.98 15.63
N VAL A 6 7.33 -20.10 14.93
CA VAL A 6 6.19 -20.67 14.21
C VAL A 6 5.30 -21.40 15.20
N THR A 7 4.30 -20.70 15.71
CA THR A 7 3.23 -21.21 16.58
C THR A 7 1.90 -21.20 15.82
N PRO A 8 0.88 -21.97 16.21
CA PRO A 8 -0.44 -21.91 15.57
C PRO A 8 -1.01 -20.49 15.54
N SER A 9 -0.89 -19.73 16.65
CA SER A 9 -1.36 -18.34 16.70
C SER A 9 -0.59 -17.43 15.73
N TYR A 10 0.71 -17.67 15.54
CA TYR A 10 1.51 -16.90 14.60
C TYR A 10 1.15 -17.20 13.14
N ILE A 11 0.88 -18.47 12.78
CA ILE A 11 0.40 -18.84 11.45
C ILE A 11 -0.98 -18.20 11.19
N LEU A 12 -1.89 -18.28 12.17
CA LEU A 12 -3.22 -17.73 12.06
C LEU A 12 -3.23 -16.21 11.86
N ILE A 13 -2.38 -15.46 12.57
CA ILE A 13 -2.31 -14.00 12.41
C ILE A 13 -1.70 -13.61 11.06
N ILE A 14 -0.72 -14.37 10.54
CA ILE A 14 -0.18 -14.17 9.19
C ILE A 14 -1.25 -14.44 8.14
N ALA A 15 -2.00 -15.54 8.27
CA ALA A 15 -3.10 -15.87 7.36
C ALA A 15 -4.20 -14.80 7.40
N ALA A 16 -4.59 -14.33 8.60
CA ALA A 16 -5.55 -13.25 8.75
C ALA A 16 -5.07 -11.97 8.06
N ASN A 17 -3.81 -11.58 8.25
CA ASN A 17 -3.21 -10.42 7.61
C ASN A 17 -3.17 -10.55 6.09
N PHE A 18 -2.72 -11.70 5.58
CA PHE A 18 -2.71 -11.97 4.14
C PHE A 18 -4.11 -11.84 3.52
N LEU A 19 -5.11 -12.52 4.10
CA LEU A 19 -6.48 -12.54 3.58
C LEU A 19 -7.16 -11.17 3.66
N GLN A 20 -6.89 -10.38 4.71
CA GLN A 20 -7.34 -9.00 4.84
C GLN A 20 -6.81 -8.14 3.69
N PHE A 21 -5.49 -8.16 3.49
CA PHE A 21 -4.85 -7.36 2.45
C PHE A 21 -5.19 -7.88 1.05
N PHE A 22 -5.31 -9.20 0.87
CA PHE A 22 -5.73 -9.79 -0.40
C PHE A 22 -7.13 -9.32 -0.81
N GLY A 23 -8.11 -9.42 0.08
CA GLY A 23 -9.47 -8.94 -0.19
C GLY A 23 -9.52 -7.44 -0.51
N PHE A 24 -8.69 -6.64 0.15
CA PHE A 24 -8.57 -5.21 -0.12
C PHE A 24 -7.94 -4.92 -1.49
N TRP A 25 -6.75 -5.47 -1.75
CA TRP A 25 -6.00 -5.21 -2.97
C TRP A 25 -6.66 -5.77 -4.23
N LEU A 26 -7.47 -6.85 -4.08
CA LEU A 26 -8.26 -7.41 -5.17
C LEU A 26 -9.22 -6.35 -5.77
N LEU A 27 -9.78 -5.49 -4.94
CA LEU A 27 -10.75 -4.48 -5.40
C LEU A 27 -10.11 -3.19 -5.91
N ILE A 28 -8.93 -2.82 -5.46
CA ILE A 28 -8.33 -1.50 -5.76
C ILE A 28 -8.38 -1.14 -7.24
N PRO A 29 -7.86 -1.97 -8.18
CA PRO A 29 -7.90 -1.62 -9.61
C PRO A 29 -9.26 -1.82 -10.28
N VAL A 30 -10.19 -2.51 -9.62
CA VAL A 30 -11.54 -2.80 -10.14
C VAL A 30 -12.52 -1.69 -9.77
N LEU A 31 -12.35 -1.04 -8.62
CA LEU A 31 -13.25 0.00 -8.13
C LEU A 31 -13.43 1.19 -9.07
N PRO A 32 -12.41 1.70 -9.78
CA PRO A 32 -12.59 2.76 -10.76
C PRO A 32 -13.57 2.38 -11.87
N PHE A 33 -13.47 1.15 -12.39
CA PHE A 33 -14.41 0.63 -13.39
C PHE A 33 -15.83 0.53 -12.82
N TYR A 34 -15.96 -0.04 -11.63
CA TYR A 34 -17.25 -0.15 -10.95
C TYR A 34 -17.93 1.21 -10.77
N LEU A 35 -17.20 2.21 -10.31
CA LEU A 35 -17.73 3.55 -10.10
C LEU A 35 -18.13 4.23 -11.41
N GLN A 36 -17.36 4.01 -12.47
CA GLN A 36 -17.65 4.55 -13.80
C GLN A 36 -18.85 3.86 -14.44
N GLU A 37 -18.87 2.51 -14.44
CA GLU A 37 -19.87 1.72 -15.18
C GLU A 37 -21.22 1.64 -14.45
N VAL A 38 -21.22 1.58 -13.11
CA VAL A 38 -22.45 1.41 -12.33
C VAL A 38 -23.06 2.74 -11.91
N PHE A 39 -22.22 3.71 -11.51
CA PHE A 39 -22.70 5.01 -11.02
C PHE A 39 -22.49 6.17 -12.02
N GLY A 40 -21.86 5.93 -13.16
CA GLY A 40 -21.56 6.97 -14.14
C GLY A 40 -20.61 8.07 -13.61
N ALA A 41 -19.78 7.75 -12.60
CA ALA A 41 -18.89 8.72 -11.99
C ALA A 41 -17.77 9.12 -12.97
N ASP A 42 -17.48 10.43 -13.03
CA ASP A 42 -16.32 10.94 -13.74
C ASP A 42 -15.01 10.60 -13.00
N LYS A 43 -13.88 10.68 -13.70
CA LYS A 43 -12.55 10.29 -13.15
C LYS A 43 -12.15 11.13 -11.93
N THR A 44 -12.54 12.40 -11.88
CA THR A 44 -12.28 13.28 -10.73
C THR A 44 -13.04 12.79 -9.50
N SER A 45 -14.33 12.53 -9.66
CA SER A 45 -15.18 11.97 -8.59
C SER A 45 -14.68 10.60 -8.13
N ILE A 46 -14.29 9.73 -9.06
CA ILE A 46 -13.66 8.44 -8.73
C ILE A 46 -12.45 8.63 -7.81
N GLY A 47 -11.54 9.53 -8.17
CA GLY A 47 -10.35 9.83 -7.37
C GLY A 47 -10.70 10.33 -5.96
N ALA A 48 -11.66 11.25 -5.85
CA ALA A 48 -12.12 11.76 -4.56
C ALA A 48 -12.76 10.66 -3.70
N ILE A 49 -13.66 9.85 -4.28
CA ILE A 49 -14.33 8.74 -3.59
C ILE A 49 -13.34 7.70 -3.09
N LEU A 50 -12.36 7.34 -3.92
CA LEU A 50 -11.36 6.36 -3.52
C LEU A 50 -10.44 6.89 -2.42
N SER A 51 -10.10 8.19 -2.44
CA SER A 51 -9.24 8.81 -1.43
C SER A 51 -9.91 8.98 -0.07
N CYS A 52 -11.26 9.05 0.01
CA CYS A 52 -11.99 9.11 1.28
C CYS A 52 -11.61 7.97 2.23
N TYR A 53 -11.38 6.78 1.69
CA TYR A 53 -10.89 5.63 2.44
C TYR A 53 -9.54 5.89 3.10
N THR A 54 -8.57 6.41 2.34
CA THR A 54 -7.22 6.70 2.84
C THR A 54 -7.24 7.79 3.90
N ILE A 55 -8.03 8.84 3.69
CA ILE A 55 -8.21 9.92 4.67
C ILE A 55 -8.79 9.37 5.98
N ALA A 56 -9.86 8.56 5.89
CA ALA A 56 -10.47 7.94 7.06
C ALA A 56 -9.49 7.03 7.82
N ALA A 57 -8.70 6.22 7.09
CA ALA A 57 -7.68 5.37 7.69
C ALA A 57 -6.59 6.18 8.40
N LEU A 58 -6.11 7.27 7.80
CA LEU A 58 -5.12 8.16 8.40
C LEU A 58 -5.66 8.85 9.66
N CYS A 59 -6.91 9.31 9.63
CA CYS A 59 -7.57 9.89 10.81
C CYS A 59 -7.68 8.89 11.96
N MET A 60 -7.93 7.60 11.67
CA MET A 60 -8.10 6.57 12.70
C MET A 60 -6.77 6.13 13.35
N ARG A 61 -5.64 6.20 12.63
CA ARG A 61 -4.35 5.68 13.13
C ARG A 61 -3.89 6.25 14.48
N PRO A 62 -3.95 7.57 14.74
CA PRO A 62 -3.60 8.12 16.04
C PRO A 62 -4.47 7.57 17.17
N PHE A 63 -5.78 7.43 16.90
CA PHE A 63 -6.72 6.90 17.88
C PHE A 63 -6.52 5.39 18.12
N SER A 64 -6.09 4.66 17.09
CA SER A 64 -5.84 3.21 17.21
C SER A 64 -4.79 2.88 18.26
N GLY A 65 -3.68 3.64 18.31
CA GLY A 65 -2.66 3.48 19.34
C GLY A 65 -3.21 3.69 20.74
N TYR A 66 -3.91 4.79 20.95
CA TYR A 66 -4.54 5.11 22.24
C TYR A 66 -5.54 4.04 22.70
N LEU A 67 -6.41 3.58 21.80
CA LEU A 67 -7.41 2.55 22.10
C LEU A 67 -6.74 1.21 22.45
N LEU A 68 -5.68 0.81 21.76
CA LEU A 68 -4.94 -0.43 22.00
C LEU A 68 -4.12 -0.42 23.31
N ASP A 69 -3.76 0.77 23.79
CA ASP A 69 -3.09 0.94 25.08
C ASP A 69 -4.08 1.03 26.25
N THR A 70 -5.33 1.44 25.95
CA THR A 70 -6.38 1.63 26.97
C THR A 70 -7.27 0.40 27.15
N PHE A 71 -7.56 -0.32 26.06
CA PHE A 71 -8.50 -1.44 26.05
C PHE A 71 -7.83 -2.75 25.65
N SER A 72 -8.55 -3.86 25.85
CA SER A 72 -8.09 -5.19 25.43
C SER A 72 -7.91 -5.26 23.92
N ARG A 73 -6.71 -5.62 23.48
CA ARG A 73 -6.28 -5.57 22.06
C ARG A 73 -7.08 -6.50 21.15
N LYS A 74 -7.32 -7.75 21.59
CA LYS A 74 -7.98 -8.75 20.74
C LYS A 74 -9.43 -8.39 20.42
N PRO A 75 -10.30 -7.97 21.37
CA PRO A 75 -11.66 -7.54 21.03
C PRO A 75 -11.70 -6.35 20.05
N LEU A 76 -10.81 -5.37 20.24
CA LEU A 76 -10.69 -4.22 19.32
C LEU A 76 -10.27 -4.65 17.90
N TYR A 77 -9.32 -5.58 17.80
CA TYR A 77 -8.89 -6.16 16.55
C TYR A 77 -10.02 -6.86 15.81
N LEU A 78 -10.77 -7.72 16.54
CA LEU A 78 -11.89 -8.47 15.96
C LEU A 78 -13.03 -7.53 15.54
N LEU A 79 -13.35 -6.52 16.34
CA LEU A 79 -14.36 -5.51 16.00
C LEU A 79 -13.96 -4.74 14.74
N ALA A 80 -12.73 -4.26 14.66
CA ALA A 80 -12.23 -3.56 13.49
C ALA A 80 -12.20 -4.47 12.25
N TYR A 81 -11.77 -5.73 12.41
CA TYR A 81 -11.75 -6.70 11.33
C TYR A 81 -13.16 -7.03 10.84
N PHE A 82 -14.13 -7.14 11.76
CA PHE A 82 -15.54 -7.34 11.42
C PHE A 82 -16.08 -6.20 10.56
N PHE A 83 -15.91 -4.93 11.00
CA PHE A 83 -16.36 -3.78 10.21
C PHE A 83 -15.64 -3.69 8.87
N PHE A 84 -14.33 -3.97 8.84
CA PHE A 84 -13.57 -4.04 7.60
C PHE A 84 -14.18 -5.05 6.62
N THR A 85 -14.46 -6.25 7.09
CA THR A 85 -15.06 -7.34 6.28
C THR A 85 -16.48 -7.01 5.85
N ALA A 86 -17.30 -6.47 6.76
CA ALA A 86 -18.70 -6.14 6.49
C ALA A 86 -18.88 -5.10 5.37
N MET A 87 -17.90 -4.20 5.19
CA MET A 87 -17.99 -3.17 4.15
C MET A 87 -17.91 -3.72 2.73
N PHE A 88 -17.35 -4.90 2.51
CA PHE A 88 -17.44 -5.56 1.19
C PHE A 88 -18.91 -5.94 0.86
N GLY A 89 -19.66 -6.40 1.87
CA GLY A 89 -21.12 -6.56 1.76
C GLY A 89 -21.83 -5.21 1.57
N GLY A 90 -21.39 -4.18 2.28
CA GLY A 90 -21.90 -2.82 2.13
C GLY A 90 -21.78 -2.30 0.70
N TYR A 91 -20.70 -2.57 0.01
CA TYR A 91 -20.51 -2.17 -1.40
C TYR A 91 -21.51 -2.85 -2.35
N MET A 92 -21.85 -4.11 -2.09
CA MET A 92 -22.86 -4.83 -2.88
C MET A 92 -24.29 -4.29 -2.66
N LEU A 93 -24.56 -3.78 -1.47
CA LEU A 93 -25.85 -3.24 -1.09
C LEU A 93 -25.98 -1.73 -1.37
N ALA A 94 -24.90 -1.06 -1.74
CA ALA A 94 -24.90 0.38 -2.01
C ALA A 94 -25.65 0.69 -3.31
N SER A 95 -26.90 1.10 -3.19
CA SER A 95 -27.76 1.51 -4.31
C SER A 95 -27.49 2.93 -4.80
N THR A 96 -26.79 3.75 -4.02
CA THR A 96 -26.45 5.14 -4.34
C THR A 96 -24.97 5.40 -4.12
N LEU A 97 -24.44 6.39 -4.86
CA LEU A 97 -23.05 6.82 -4.71
C LEU A 97 -22.74 7.31 -3.29
N THR A 98 -23.69 8.03 -2.67
CA THR A 98 -23.55 8.51 -1.29
C THR A 98 -23.38 7.36 -0.30
N LEU A 99 -24.21 6.31 -0.44
CA LEU A 99 -24.09 5.12 0.43
C LEU A 99 -22.76 4.40 0.21
N PHE A 100 -22.29 4.32 -1.03
CA PHE A 100 -20.97 3.77 -1.35
C PHE A 100 -19.84 4.57 -0.68
N ILE A 101 -19.91 5.92 -0.72
CA ILE A 101 -18.94 6.80 -0.04
C ILE A 101 -18.93 6.57 1.47
N LEU A 102 -20.11 6.45 2.10
CA LEU A 102 -20.22 6.16 3.53
C LEU A 102 -19.57 4.81 3.86
N CYS A 103 -19.81 3.78 3.06
CA CYS A 103 -19.14 2.48 3.21
C CYS A 103 -17.62 2.63 3.05
N ARG A 104 -17.12 3.44 2.12
CA ARG A 104 -15.68 3.71 1.94
C ARG A 104 -15.07 4.37 3.17
N ILE A 105 -15.73 5.33 3.77
CA ILE A 105 -15.27 6.03 4.99
C ILE A 105 -15.21 5.05 6.18
N ILE A 106 -16.28 4.28 6.42
CA ILE A 106 -16.32 3.30 7.50
C ILE A 106 -15.24 2.22 7.28
N HIS A 107 -15.10 1.75 6.04
CA HIS A 107 -14.07 0.78 5.68
C HIS A 107 -12.66 1.32 5.94
N GLY A 108 -12.41 2.61 5.64
CA GLY A 108 -11.15 3.29 5.93
C GLY A 108 -10.85 3.37 7.44
N PHE A 109 -11.82 3.76 8.26
CA PHE A 109 -11.67 3.75 9.73
C PHE A 109 -11.34 2.34 10.24
N ALA A 110 -12.09 1.33 9.77
CA ALA A 110 -11.84 -0.07 10.13
C ALA A 110 -10.43 -0.53 9.72
N PHE A 111 -9.96 -0.16 8.52
CA PHE A 111 -8.61 -0.46 8.04
C PHE A 111 -7.52 0.17 8.90
N GLY A 112 -7.67 1.47 9.23
CA GLY A 112 -6.73 2.17 10.10
C GLY A 112 -6.56 1.47 11.45
N MET A 113 -7.67 0.98 12.03
CA MET A 113 -7.65 0.27 13.30
C MET A 113 -7.13 -1.17 13.17
N VAL A 114 -7.60 -1.95 12.20
CA VAL A 114 -7.26 -3.37 12.06
C VAL A 114 -5.79 -3.59 11.72
N THR A 115 -5.19 -2.72 10.91
CA THR A 115 -3.77 -2.83 10.55
C THR A 115 -2.84 -2.55 11.73
N VAL A 116 -3.15 -1.52 12.54
CA VAL A 116 -2.38 -1.21 13.76
C VAL A 116 -2.56 -2.31 14.80
N SER A 117 -3.80 -2.79 14.99
CA SER A 117 -4.11 -3.86 15.95
C SER A 117 -3.43 -5.17 15.59
N GLY A 118 -3.50 -5.58 14.32
CA GLY A 118 -2.86 -6.81 13.84
C GLY A 118 -1.34 -6.79 14.03
N ASN A 119 -0.71 -5.65 13.68
CA ASN A 119 0.74 -5.46 13.89
C ASN A 119 1.11 -5.49 15.39
N THR A 120 0.27 -4.94 16.25
CA THR A 120 0.50 -4.95 17.70
C THR A 120 0.36 -6.37 18.27
N ILE A 121 -0.68 -7.11 17.84
CA ILE A 121 -0.93 -8.48 18.30
C ILE A 121 0.18 -9.42 17.85
N VAL A 122 0.66 -9.31 16.60
CA VAL A 122 1.74 -10.17 16.11
C VAL A 122 3.02 -9.97 16.94
N ILE A 123 3.33 -8.74 17.37
CA ILE A 123 4.46 -8.44 18.25
C ILE A 123 4.27 -9.09 19.62
N ASP A 124 3.04 -9.10 20.16
CA ASP A 124 2.74 -9.66 21.49
C ASP A 124 2.85 -11.18 21.55
N ILE A 125 2.56 -11.88 20.45
CA ILE A 125 2.61 -13.35 20.39
C ILE A 125 3.98 -13.91 19.98
N MET A 126 4.90 -13.05 19.51
CA MET A 126 6.24 -13.45 19.08
C MET A 126 7.24 -13.40 20.24
N PRO A 127 8.23 -14.33 20.26
CA PRO A 127 9.37 -14.21 21.15
C PRO A 127 10.15 -12.92 20.91
N SER A 128 10.57 -12.25 21.97
CA SER A 128 11.34 -10.99 21.86
C SER A 128 12.65 -11.15 21.08
N SER A 129 13.27 -12.33 21.17
CA SER A 129 14.52 -12.69 20.50
C SER A 129 14.39 -12.88 18.98
N ARG A 130 13.14 -13.02 18.45
CA ARG A 130 12.89 -13.30 17.02
C ARG A 130 11.89 -12.32 16.37
N ARG A 131 11.70 -11.15 16.97
CA ARG A 131 10.74 -10.14 16.47
C ARG A 131 11.06 -9.65 15.07
N GLY A 132 12.32 -9.41 14.75
CA GLY A 132 12.74 -8.96 13.43
C GLY A 132 12.38 -9.96 12.34
N GLU A 133 12.70 -11.23 12.55
CA GLU A 133 12.35 -12.32 11.65
C GLU A 133 10.82 -12.47 11.49
N GLY A 134 10.11 -12.45 12.61
CA GLY A 134 8.65 -12.60 12.61
C GLY A 134 7.92 -11.45 11.93
N LEU A 135 8.34 -10.21 12.14
CA LEU A 135 7.80 -9.06 11.41
C LEU A 135 8.15 -9.11 9.93
N GLY A 136 9.30 -9.69 9.57
CA GLY A 136 9.67 -9.93 8.18
C GLY A 136 8.67 -10.85 7.46
N TYR A 137 8.29 -11.97 8.05
CA TYR A 137 7.27 -12.87 7.48
C TYR A 137 5.88 -12.24 7.47
N TYR A 138 5.52 -11.50 8.50
CA TYR A 138 4.25 -10.76 8.55
C TYR A 138 4.15 -9.72 7.42
N GLY A 139 5.22 -8.95 7.19
CA GLY A 139 5.31 -8.01 6.08
C GLY A 139 5.35 -8.69 4.70
N LEU A 140 5.97 -9.89 4.61
CA LEU A 140 5.99 -10.67 3.37
C LEU A 140 4.58 -11.10 2.97
N ALA A 141 3.74 -11.53 3.91
CA ALA A 141 2.35 -11.86 3.66
C ALA A 141 1.56 -10.68 3.07
N ASN A 142 1.74 -9.48 3.64
CA ASN A 142 1.14 -8.25 3.12
C ASN A 142 1.61 -7.95 1.68
N ASN A 143 2.92 -8.01 1.42
CA ASN A 143 3.47 -7.75 0.09
C ASN A 143 2.98 -8.77 -0.95
N THR A 144 2.82 -10.03 -0.56
CA THR A 144 2.28 -11.08 -1.43
C THR A 144 0.81 -10.79 -1.77
N ALA A 145 0.01 -10.40 -0.79
CA ALA A 145 -1.37 -9.99 -1.01
C ALA A 145 -1.49 -8.77 -1.94
N MET A 146 -0.63 -7.76 -1.76
CA MET A 146 -0.54 -6.57 -2.59
C MET A 146 -0.17 -6.87 -4.04
N SER A 147 0.53 -7.98 -4.28
CA SER A 147 0.92 -8.42 -5.61
C SER A 147 -0.15 -9.26 -6.29
N ILE A 148 -0.69 -10.26 -5.58
CA ILE A 148 -1.65 -11.24 -6.14
C ILE A 148 -3.07 -10.65 -6.19
N GLY A 149 -3.44 -9.79 -5.23
CA GLY A 149 -4.78 -9.21 -5.14
C GLY A 149 -5.19 -8.47 -6.42
N PRO A 150 -4.47 -7.40 -6.84
CA PRO A 150 -4.79 -6.65 -8.05
C PRO A 150 -4.83 -7.50 -9.32
N MET A 151 -3.88 -8.44 -9.44
CA MET A 151 -3.85 -9.42 -10.53
C MET A 151 -5.15 -10.22 -10.59
N THR A 152 -5.55 -10.81 -9.46
CA THR A 152 -6.78 -11.63 -9.38
C THR A 152 -8.01 -10.79 -9.69
N GLY A 153 -8.11 -9.57 -9.13
CA GLY A 153 -9.25 -8.68 -9.35
C GLY A 153 -9.43 -8.32 -10.83
N LEU A 154 -8.36 -7.97 -11.51
CA LEU A 154 -8.42 -7.62 -12.93
C LEU A 154 -8.66 -8.83 -13.82
N PHE A 155 -8.10 -10.01 -13.54
CA PHE A 155 -8.44 -11.22 -14.29
C PHE A 155 -9.92 -11.60 -14.15
N LEU A 156 -10.49 -11.46 -12.96
CA LEU A 156 -11.94 -11.69 -12.77
C LEU A 156 -12.77 -10.65 -13.52
N HIS A 157 -12.36 -9.39 -13.51
CA HIS A 157 -13.03 -8.32 -14.24
C HIS A 157 -12.96 -8.56 -15.76
N ASP A 158 -11.78 -8.87 -16.30
CA ASP A 158 -11.56 -9.12 -17.73
C ASP A 158 -12.28 -10.38 -18.20
N ALA A 159 -12.47 -11.39 -17.32
CA ALA A 159 -13.28 -12.57 -17.56
C ALA A 159 -14.80 -12.31 -17.46
N SER A 160 -15.23 -11.06 -17.28
CA SER A 160 -16.63 -10.67 -17.15
C SER A 160 -17.38 -11.38 -16.00
N ALA A 161 -16.68 -11.66 -14.88
CA ALA A 161 -17.24 -12.38 -13.74
C ALA A 161 -18.33 -11.59 -12.99
N GLY A 162 -18.50 -10.29 -13.31
CA GLY A 162 -19.44 -9.40 -12.65
C GLY A 162 -18.93 -8.85 -11.31
N TYR A 163 -19.28 -7.60 -11.01
CA TYR A 163 -18.80 -6.91 -9.80
C TYR A 163 -19.24 -7.59 -8.50
N THR A 164 -20.48 -8.08 -8.45
CA THR A 164 -20.99 -8.80 -7.27
C THR A 164 -20.14 -10.01 -6.92
N PHE A 165 -19.72 -10.79 -7.92
CA PHE A 165 -18.87 -11.95 -7.70
C PHE A 165 -17.49 -11.53 -7.17
N ILE A 166 -16.91 -10.46 -7.72
CA ILE A 166 -15.61 -9.92 -7.28
C ILE A 166 -15.69 -9.45 -5.81
N PHE A 167 -16.78 -8.74 -5.44
CA PHE A 167 -17.01 -8.35 -4.04
C PHE A 167 -17.21 -9.56 -3.13
N CYS A 168 -17.92 -10.61 -3.60
CA CYS A 168 -18.07 -11.86 -2.85
C CYS A 168 -16.72 -12.56 -2.61
N CYS A 169 -15.81 -12.55 -3.59
CA CYS A 169 -14.46 -13.09 -3.41
C CYS A 169 -13.69 -12.35 -2.31
N SER A 170 -13.76 -11.01 -2.31
CA SER A 170 -13.13 -10.19 -1.25
C SER A 170 -13.77 -10.44 0.11
N LEU A 171 -15.09 -10.48 0.17
CA LEU A 171 -15.85 -10.79 1.39
C LEU A 171 -15.49 -12.17 1.92
N GLY A 172 -15.49 -13.20 1.08
CA GLY A 172 -15.16 -14.57 1.45
C GLY A 172 -13.74 -14.71 1.99
N ALA A 173 -12.76 -14.11 1.31
CA ALA A 173 -11.37 -14.07 1.79
C ALA A 173 -11.27 -13.42 3.17
N CYS A 174 -11.92 -12.27 3.37
CA CYS A 174 -11.89 -11.56 4.63
C CYS A 174 -12.68 -12.27 5.75
N LEU A 175 -13.75 -13.00 5.44
CA LEU A 175 -14.46 -13.83 6.42
C LEU A 175 -13.57 -14.96 6.93
N ILE A 176 -12.84 -15.65 6.04
CA ILE A 176 -11.85 -16.67 6.44
C ILE A 176 -10.75 -16.01 7.28
N GLY A 177 -10.28 -14.83 6.88
CA GLY A 177 -9.31 -14.07 7.65
C GLY A 177 -9.80 -13.66 9.04
N LEU A 178 -11.07 -13.25 9.17
CA LEU A 178 -11.71 -12.94 10.45
C LEU A 178 -11.80 -14.19 11.35
N LEU A 179 -12.12 -15.35 10.78
CA LEU A 179 -12.11 -16.62 11.51
C LEU A 179 -10.69 -16.96 11.99
N CYS A 180 -9.67 -16.80 11.14
CA CYS A 180 -8.28 -16.96 11.56
C CYS A 180 -7.93 -16.01 12.71
N ALA A 181 -8.31 -14.73 12.61
CA ALA A 181 -8.09 -13.72 13.65
C ALA A 181 -8.77 -14.08 14.97
N TYR A 182 -9.98 -14.61 14.91
CA TYR A 182 -10.74 -15.08 16.10
C TYR A 182 -10.03 -16.21 16.82
N LEU A 183 -9.44 -17.15 16.09
CA LEU A 183 -8.73 -18.32 16.64
C LEU A 183 -7.34 -17.99 17.22
N VAL A 184 -6.78 -16.80 16.94
CA VAL A 184 -5.48 -16.37 17.51
C VAL A 184 -5.59 -16.30 19.03
N LYS A 185 -4.70 -16.98 19.73
CA LYS A 185 -4.56 -16.88 21.18
C LYS A 185 -3.56 -15.77 21.53
N THR A 186 -4.00 -14.76 22.27
CA THR A 186 -3.14 -13.65 22.71
C THR A 186 -2.86 -13.78 24.21
N PRO A 187 -1.63 -13.48 24.67
CA PRO A 187 -1.36 -13.38 26.09
C PRO A 187 -2.18 -12.22 26.69
N TYR A 188 -2.70 -12.42 27.89
CA TYR A 188 -3.34 -11.33 28.63
C TYR A 188 -2.29 -10.29 29.00
N LYS A 189 -2.50 -9.05 28.56
CA LYS A 189 -1.74 -7.90 29.05
C LYS A 189 -2.67 -6.97 29.80
N ALA A 190 -2.31 -6.69 31.04
CA ALA A 190 -2.99 -5.65 31.81
C ALA A 190 -2.81 -4.28 31.11
N PRO A 191 -3.84 -3.43 31.11
CA PRO A 191 -3.73 -2.08 30.55
C PRO A 191 -2.58 -1.31 31.23
N VAL A 192 -1.69 -0.74 30.45
CA VAL A 192 -0.57 0.04 30.96
C VAL A 192 -1.05 1.45 31.32
N LYS A 193 -0.51 2.04 32.41
CA LYS A 193 -0.81 3.40 32.86
C LYS A 193 -0.62 4.39 31.69
N LYS A 194 -1.63 5.25 31.51
CA LYS A 194 -1.68 6.26 30.44
C LYS A 194 -0.51 7.23 30.54
N GLU A 195 0.31 7.31 29.51
CA GLU A 195 1.22 8.43 29.32
C GLU A 195 0.57 9.47 28.38
N PRO A 196 0.82 10.77 28.59
CA PRO A 196 0.20 11.82 27.80
C PRO A 196 0.54 11.67 26.29
N ILE A 197 -0.45 11.98 25.45
CA ILE A 197 -0.30 11.97 23.99
C ILE A 197 0.59 13.16 23.61
N SER A 198 1.73 12.91 22.95
CA SER A 198 2.61 13.94 22.39
C SER A 198 2.79 13.72 20.88
N LEU A 199 2.93 14.81 20.12
CA LEU A 199 3.14 14.77 18.66
C LEU A 199 4.39 13.97 18.27
N ASP A 200 5.43 14.01 19.10
CA ASP A 200 6.69 13.29 18.88
C ASP A 200 6.54 11.77 18.85
N ARG A 201 5.41 11.25 19.34
CA ARG A 201 5.08 9.82 19.30
C ARG A 201 4.38 9.39 18.02
N PHE A 202 3.94 10.35 17.20
CA PHE A 202 3.22 10.07 15.95
C PHE A 202 4.07 10.31 14.72
N ILE A 203 4.99 11.29 14.77
CA ILE A 203 5.81 11.70 13.62
C ILE A 203 7.27 11.81 14.04
N LEU A 204 8.15 11.09 13.35
CA LEU A 204 9.60 11.23 13.50
C LEU A 204 10.05 12.52 12.81
N LEU A 205 10.30 13.60 13.56
CA LEU A 205 10.67 14.90 12.99
C LEU A 205 11.93 14.83 12.10
N LYS A 206 12.96 14.07 12.51
CA LYS A 206 14.15 13.82 11.69
C LYS A 206 13.87 13.05 10.40
N GLY A 207 12.74 12.37 10.33
CA GLY A 207 12.29 11.63 9.15
C GLY A 207 11.51 12.48 8.14
N ILE A 208 11.10 13.72 8.48
CA ILE A 208 10.26 14.56 7.61
C ILE A 208 10.86 14.76 6.21
N PRO A 209 12.16 15.07 6.03
CA PRO A 209 12.71 15.21 4.68
C PRO A 209 12.56 13.92 3.85
N ALA A 210 12.84 12.76 4.45
CA ALA A 210 12.63 11.48 3.78
C ALA A 210 11.14 11.20 3.50
N GLY A 211 10.26 11.62 4.42
CA GLY A 211 8.81 11.53 4.29
C GLY A 211 8.27 12.30 3.09
N ILE A 212 8.71 13.52 2.89
CA ILE A 212 8.34 14.36 1.73
C ILE A 212 8.77 13.70 0.42
N SER A 213 10.01 13.19 0.35
CA SER A 213 10.49 12.50 -0.84
C SER A 213 9.67 11.24 -1.13
N LEU A 214 9.39 10.43 -0.12
CA LEU A 214 8.57 9.22 -0.26
C LEU A 214 7.14 9.54 -0.66
N LEU A 215 6.53 10.60 -0.09
CA LEU A 215 5.20 11.06 -0.44
C LEU A 215 5.11 11.41 -1.93
N LEU A 216 6.08 12.18 -2.45
CA LEU A 216 6.12 12.55 -3.88
C LEU A 216 6.23 11.33 -4.79
N LEU A 217 6.97 10.28 -4.39
CA LEU A 217 7.08 9.01 -5.11
C LEU A 217 5.80 8.17 -5.02
N SER A 218 5.08 8.27 -3.91
CA SER A 218 3.87 7.47 -3.68
C SER A 218 2.68 8.00 -4.48
N ILE A 219 2.70 9.27 -4.91
CA ILE A 219 1.65 9.85 -5.76
C ILE A 219 1.51 9.06 -7.07
N PRO A 220 2.54 8.94 -7.95
CA PRO A 220 2.41 8.18 -9.19
C PRO A 220 2.19 6.68 -8.95
N TYR A 221 2.63 6.12 -7.82
CA TYR A 221 2.28 4.76 -7.45
C TYR A 221 0.77 4.62 -7.20
N GLY A 222 0.15 5.56 -6.46
CA GLY A 222 -1.30 5.59 -6.23
C GLY A 222 -2.10 5.74 -7.54
N MET A 223 -1.62 6.57 -8.48
CA MET A 223 -2.19 6.64 -9.84
C MET A 223 -2.13 5.28 -10.54
N THR A 224 -0.98 4.59 -10.47
CA THR A 224 -0.76 3.31 -11.16
C THR A 224 -1.66 2.22 -10.61
N THR A 225 -1.72 2.06 -9.30
CA THR A 225 -2.54 1.00 -8.68
C THR A 225 -4.02 1.13 -8.96
N ASN A 226 -4.51 2.34 -9.18
CA ASN A 226 -5.93 2.60 -9.42
C ASN A 226 -6.29 2.72 -10.91
N TYR A 227 -5.45 3.32 -11.73
CA TYR A 227 -5.85 3.73 -13.07
C TYR A 227 -5.07 3.08 -14.22
N VAL A 228 -4.02 2.28 -13.95
CA VAL A 228 -3.21 1.70 -15.02
C VAL A 228 -4.03 0.78 -15.96
N ALA A 229 -5.02 0.07 -15.42
CA ALA A 229 -5.90 -0.77 -16.20
C ALA A 229 -6.85 0.05 -17.10
N MET A 230 -7.39 1.16 -16.59
CA MET A 230 -8.20 2.10 -17.38
C MET A 230 -7.36 2.76 -18.49
N TYR A 231 -6.12 3.14 -18.16
CA TYR A 231 -5.18 3.68 -19.14
C TYR A 231 -4.86 2.69 -20.25
N ALA A 232 -4.57 1.43 -19.90
CA ALA A 232 -4.32 0.37 -20.89
C ALA A 232 -5.50 0.20 -21.85
N LYS A 233 -6.75 0.15 -21.34
CA LYS A 233 -7.96 0.10 -22.19
C LYS A 233 -8.09 1.34 -23.06
N GLN A 234 -7.82 2.55 -22.51
CA GLN A 234 -7.90 3.80 -23.28
C GLN A 234 -6.93 3.85 -24.46
N ILE A 235 -5.73 3.29 -24.33
CA ILE A 235 -4.73 3.23 -25.41
C ILE A 235 -4.88 2.02 -26.33
N GLY A 236 -5.91 1.17 -26.12
CA GLY A 236 -6.25 0.05 -26.98
C GLY A 236 -5.54 -1.27 -26.67
N ILE A 237 -4.94 -1.43 -25.49
CA ILE A 237 -4.38 -2.70 -25.07
C ILE A 237 -5.51 -3.67 -24.74
N THR A 238 -5.61 -4.77 -25.49
CA THR A 238 -6.64 -5.82 -25.35
C THR A 238 -6.22 -6.98 -24.46
N SER A 239 -4.91 -7.11 -24.18
CA SER A 239 -4.39 -8.14 -23.27
C SER A 239 -4.88 -7.92 -21.84
N SER A 240 -5.04 -9.01 -21.07
CA SER A 240 -5.45 -8.88 -19.68
C SER A 240 -4.51 -7.97 -18.88
N THR A 241 -5.06 -6.87 -18.39
CA THR A 241 -4.30 -5.84 -17.65
C THR A 241 -3.82 -6.34 -16.28
N GLY A 242 -4.37 -7.48 -15.81
CA GLY A 242 -3.91 -8.16 -14.60
C GLY A 242 -2.42 -8.57 -14.67
N PHE A 243 -1.91 -8.88 -15.87
CA PHE A 243 -0.50 -9.21 -16.07
C PHE A 243 0.45 -8.05 -15.70
N PHE A 244 -0.01 -6.80 -15.76
CA PHE A 244 0.78 -5.66 -15.30
C PHE A 244 1.19 -5.84 -13.83
N PHE A 245 0.25 -6.18 -12.96
CA PHE A 245 0.54 -6.39 -11.55
C PHE A 245 1.33 -7.67 -11.28
N THR A 246 1.11 -8.72 -12.08
CA THR A 246 1.92 -9.95 -12.02
C THR A 246 3.40 -9.66 -12.28
N LEU A 247 3.71 -8.96 -13.38
CA LEU A 247 5.09 -8.62 -13.75
C LEU A 247 5.70 -7.63 -12.77
N MET A 248 4.91 -6.66 -12.27
CA MET A 248 5.36 -5.75 -11.22
C MET A 248 5.72 -6.52 -9.94
N ALA A 249 4.93 -7.53 -9.55
CA ALA A 249 5.20 -8.39 -8.40
C ALA A 249 6.49 -9.21 -8.59
N ILE A 250 6.69 -9.78 -9.78
CA ILE A 250 7.93 -10.49 -10.13
C ILE A 250 9.14 -9.56 -10.01
N GLY A 251 9.03 -8.34 -10.57
CA GLY A 251 10.07 -7.32 -10.45
C GLY A 251 10.41 -6.97 -9.01
N MET A 252 9.39 -6.79 -8.15
CA MET A 252 9.58 -6.55 -6.71
C MET A 252 10.28 -7.73 -6.03
N ALA A 253 9.93 -8.97 -6.35
CA ALA A 253 10.56 -10.16 -5.79
C ALA A 253 12.03 -10.29 -6.20
N VAL A 254 12.31 -10.11 -7.50
CA VAL A 254 13.67 -10.17 -8.05
C VAL A 254 14.57 -9.10 -7.42
N SER A 255 14.08 -7.87 -7.29
CA SER A 255 14.88 -6.77 -6.73
C SER A 255 15.34 -7.02 -5.30
N ARG A 256 14.54 -7.75 -4.49
CA ARG A 256 14.89 -8.06 -3.09
C ARG A 256 16.10 -8.98 -2.94
N LEU A 257 16.39 -9.81 -3.95
CA LEU A 257 17.56 -10.68 -3.95
C LEU A 257 18.89 -9.89 -3.93
N PHE A 258 18.87 -8.67 -4.47
CA PHE A 258 20.07 -7.83 -4.62
C PHE A 258 20.06 -6.62 -3.68
N SER A 259 18.91 -5.95 -3.54
CA SER A 259 18.82 -4.69 -2.78
C SER A 259 19.12 -4.86 -1.29
N GLY A 260 18.66 -5.93 -0.65
CA GLY A 260 18.90 -6.20 0.76
C GLY A 260 20.38 -6.25 1.11
N LYS A 261 21.19 -6.98 0.33
CA LYS A 261 22.64 -7.08 0.52
C LYS A 261 23.37 -5.74 0.42
N LEU A 262 22.87 -4.83 -0.44
CA LEU A 262 23.47 -3.50 -0.60
C LEU A 262 23.07 -2.57 0.56
N VAL A 263 21.86 -2.68 1.04
CA VAL A 263 21.36 -1.97 2.23
C VAL A 263 22.16 -2.38 3.47
N ASP A 264 22.39 -3.68 3.66
CA ASP A 264 23.20 -4.22 4.78
C ASP A 264 24.65 -3.75 4.74
N LYS A 265 25.21 -3.46 3.54
CA LYS A 265 26.52 -2.84 3.36
C LYS A 265 26.53 -1.33 3.60
N GLY A 266 25.45 -0.74 4.11
CA GLY A 266 25.34 0.69 4.40
C GLY A 266 25.09 1.60 3.19
N LYS A 267 24.84 1.02 1.99
CA LYS A 267 24.60 1.78 0.74
C LYS A 267 23.14 2.23 0.57
N ILE A 268 22.45 2.55 1.67
CA ILE A 268 21.00 2.82 1.72
C ILE A 268 20.59 3.93 0.72
N THR A 269 21.28 5.08 0.76
CA THR A 269 20.96 6.22 -0.12
C THR A 269 21.18 5.91 -1.59
N GLN A 270 22.23 5.17 -1.93
CA GLN A 270 22.54 4.75 -3.30
C GLN A 270 21.48 3.78 -3.84
N VAL A 271 21.02 2.84 -3.01
CA VAL A 271 19.96 1.89 -3.36
C VAL A 271 18.65 2.61 -3.63
N ILE A 272 18.29 3.60 -2.79
CA ILE A 272 17.09 4.42 -3.00
C ILE A 272 17.22 5.21 -4.31
N GLN A 273 18.35 5.89 -4.55
CA GLN A 273 18.57 6.67 -5.77
C GLN A 273 18.46 5.81 -7.03
N ALA A 274 19.08 4.62 -7.05
CA ALA A 274 18.99 3.69 -8.17
C ALA A 274 17.54 3.29 -8.47
N GLY A 275 16.75 2.96 -7.43
CA GLY A 275 15.31 2.68 -7.58
C GLY A 275 14.54 3.88 -8.10
N MET A 276 14.82 5.09 -7.62
CA MET A 276 14.17 6.33 -8.06
C MET A 276 14.47 6.65 -9.54
N TYR A 277 15.72 6.49 -9.99
CA TYR A 277 16.08 6.65 -11.41
C TYR A 277 15.29 5.71 -12.30
N LEU A 278 15.21 4.44 -11.92
CA LEU A 278 14.46 3.43 -12.68
C LEU A 278 12.96 3.76 -12.72
N VAL A 279 12.35 4.12 -11.59
CA VAL A 279 10.93 4.49 -11.50
C VAL A 279 10.65 5.76 -12.32
N CYS A 280 11.52 6.75 -12.27
CA CYS A 280 11.42 7.95 -13.07
C CYS A 280 11.38 7.63 -14.57
N LEU A 281 12.34 6.84 -15.07
CA LEU A 281 12.38 6.38 -16.45
C LEU A 281 11.10 5.62 -16.84
N CYS A 282 10.61 4.75 -15.97
CA CYS A 282 9.39 3.99 -16.19
C CYS A 282 8.15 4.87 -16.32
N PHE A 283 8.00 5.94 -15.51
CA PHE A 283 6.84 6.83 -15.62
C PHE A 283 6.88 7.68 -16.89
N PHE A 284 8.06 8.13 -17.35
CA PHE A 284 8.20 8.75 -18.66
C PHE A 284 7.82 7.77 -19.79
N ALA A 285 8.33 6.54 -19.74
CA ALA A 285 8.00 5.51 -20.70
C ALA A 285 6.51 5.14 -20.68
N LEU A 286 5.89 5.06 -19.49
CA LEU A 286 4.46 4.80 -19.35
C LEU A 286 3.62 5.93 -19.97
N SER A 287 3.98 7.18 -19.74
CA SER A 287 3.36 8.31 -20.42
C SER A 287 3.53 8.22 -21.96
N ALA A 288 4.71 7.82 -22.43
CA ALA A 288 4.99 7.68 -23.88
C ALA A 288 4.18 6.55 -24.54
N CYS A 289 3.70 5.54 -23.79
CA CYS A 289 2.81 4.50 -24.31
C CYS A 289 1.55 5.07 -24.97
N GLY A 290 0.99 6.17 -24.44
CA GLY A 290 -0.16 6.83 -25.06
C GLY A 290 0.14 7.47 -26.41
N TRP A 291 1.42 7.69 -26.72
CA TRP A 291 1.85 8.18 -28.03
C TRP A 291 2.28 7.03 -28.95
N SER A 292 3.03 6.07 -28.44
CA SER A 292 3.48 4.91 -29.24
C SER A 292 2.32 4.03 -29.71
N ALA A 293 1.21 4.00 -28.99
CA ALA A 293 0.01 3.26 -29.37
C ALA A 293 -0.59 3.71 -30.72
N SER A 294 -0.41 4.99 -31.11
CA SER A 294 -0.84 5.49 -32.41
C SER A 294 0.03 4.97 -33.57
N TRP A 295 1.24 4.44 -33.30
CA TRP A 295 2.15 3.89 -34.29
C TRP A 295 2.06 2.38 -34.39
N SER A 296 2.10 1.71 -33.23
CA SER A 296 1.98 0.25 -33.13
C SER A 296 1.48 -0.16 -31.74
N ILE A 297 0.27 -0.68 -31.71
CA ILE A 297 -0.32 -1.19 -30.46
C ILE A 297 0.43 -2.43 -29.94
N GLU A 298 0.93 -3.27 -30.82
CA GLU A 298 1.68 -4.47 -30.44
C GLU A 298 2.97 -4.12 -29.71
N TRP A 299 3.80 -3.24 -30.26
CA TRP A 299 5.01 -2.74 -29.61
C TRP A 299 4.71 -2.02 -28.29
N THR A 300 3.63 -1.23 -28.28
CA THR A 300 3.19 -0.55 -27.06
C THR A 300 2.79 -1.54 -25.98
N THR A 301 2.13 -2.64 -26.34
CA THR A 301 1.75 -3.69 -25.39
C THR A 301 2.98 -4.36 -24.78
N TYR A 302 3.99 -4.72 -25.56
CA TYR A 302 5.24 -5.26 -25.02
C TYR A 302 5.96 -4.25 -24.12
N LEU A 303 6.04 -2.99 -24.54
CA LEU A 303 6.65 -1.93 -23.76
C LEU A 303 5.92 -1.71 -22.44
N PHE A 304 4.58 -1.69 -22.44
CA PHE A 304 3.73 -1.52 -21.27
C PHE A 304 4.00 -2.60 -20.22
N PHE A 305 4.08 -3.85 -20.63
CA PHE A 305 4.38 -4.96 -19.72
C PHE A 305 5.84 -4.97 -19.27
N LEU A 306 6.79 -4.61 -20.11
CA LEU A 306 8.18 -4.44 -19.70
C LEU A 306 8.31 -3.33 -18.65
N ILE A 307 7.63 -2.20 -18.82
CA ILE A 307 7.60 -1.11 -17.85
C ILE A 307 7.09 -1.60 -16.50
N SER A 308 6.06 -2.45 -16.48
CA SER A 308 5.52 -2.97 -15.21
C SER A 308 6.55 -3.78 -14.41
N LEU A 309 7.32 -4.64 -15.10
CA LEU A 309 8.43 -5.39 -14.48
C LEU A 309 9.50 -4.45 -13.92
N LEU A 310 9.90 -3.44 -14.69
CA LEU A 310 10.91 -2.46 -14.30
C LEU A 310 10.42 -1.57 -13.14
N LEU A 311 9.14 -1.15 -13.14
CA LEU A 311 8.51 -0.46 -12.00
C LEU A 311 8.58 -1.32 -10.73
N GLY A 312 8.28 -2.62 -10.88
CA GLY A 312 8.41 -3.57 -9.79
C GLY A 312 9.83 -3.62 -9.22
N ILE A 313 10.85 -3.70 -10.08
CA ILE A 313 12.27 -3.68 -9.67
C ILE A 313 12.59 -2.37 -8.94
N GLY A 314 12.18 -1.23 -9.48
CA GLY A 314 12.43 0.08 -8.89
C GLY A 314 11.79 0.24 -7.51
N PHE A 315 10.50 0.00 -7.38
CA PHE A 315 9.78 0.09 -6.11
C PHE A 315 10.24 -0.97 -5.11
N GLY A 316 10.46 -2.22 -5.55
CA GLY A 316 10.94 -3.29 -4.69
C GLY A 316 12.34 -3.05 -4.15
N THR A 317 13.18 -2.30 -4.88
CA THR A 317 14.52 -1.87 -4.44
C THR A 317 14.43 -0.76 -3.40
N MET A 318 13.65 0.29 -3.66
CA MET A 318 13.71 1.49 -2.83
C MET A 318 12.83 1.43 -1.57
N PHE A 319 11.67 0.76 -1.57
CA PHE A 319 10.78 0.78 -0.41
C PHE A 319 11.39 0.19 0.86
N PRO A 320 12.00 -1.02 0.84
CA PRO A 320 12.67 -1.53 2.02
C PRO A 320 13.84 -0.65 2.47
N ALA A 321 14.55 -0.04 1.51
CA ALA A 321 15.64 0.88 1.80
C ALA A 321 15.16 2.18 2.47
N TYR A 322 14.01 2.74 2.04
CA TYR A 322 13.38 3.87 2.74
C TYR A 322 12.97 3.49 4.17
N ASN A 323 12.32 2.34 4.37
CA ASN A 323 11.99 1.90 5.72
C ASN A 323 13.23 1.80 6.62
N THR A 324 14.32 1.23 6.10
CA THR A 324 15.62 1.16 6.81
C THR A 324 16.18 2.55 7.10
N LEU A 325 16.06 3.49 6.16
CA LEU A 325 16.48 4.88 6.34
C LEU A 325 15.75 5.53 7.53
N PHE A 326 14.41 5.41 7.58
CA PHE A 326 13.62 5.93 8.70
C PHE A 326 14.00 5.31 10.04
N VAL A 327 14.16 3.98 10.08
CA VAL A 327 14.56 3.27 11.30
C VAL A 327 15.95 3.69 11.77
N ASN A 328 16.87 3.98 10.85
CA ASN A 328 18.23 4.42 11.19
C ASN A 328 18.33 5.89 11.64
N LEU A 329 17.31 6.70 11.35
CA LEU A 329 17.19 8.07 11.90
C LEU A 329 16.59 8.08 13.31
N ALA A 330 15.98 6.98 13.74
CA ALA A 330 15.26 6.89 15.00
C ALA A 330 16.09 6.19 16.10
N PRO A 331 16.03 6.69 17.35
CA PRO A 331 16.54 5.95 18.49
C PRO A 331 15.73 4.65 18.70
N ASN A 332 16.31 3.72 19.49
CA ASN A 332 15.72 2.37 19.67
C ASN A 332 14.27 2.38 20.19
N ASN A 333 13.93 3.36 21.02
CA ASN A 333 12.59 3.53 21.63
C ASN A 333 11.59 4.23 20.69
N GLN A 334 12.00 4.73 19.52
CA GLN A 334 11.14 5.42 18.55
C GLN A 334 11.06 4.72 17.19
N ARG A 335 11.45 3.44 17.10
CA ARG A 335 11.37 2.66 15.85
C ARG A 335 9.94 2.51 15.34
N GLY A 336 8.97 2.37 16.23
CA GLY A 336 7.55 2.35 15.88
C GLY A 336 7.10 3.66 15.23
N THR A 337 7.50 4.80 15.82
CA THR A 337 7.24 6.14 15.27
C THR A 337 7.88 6.32 13.88
N ALA A 338 9.11 5.81 13.71
CA ALA A 338 9.79 5.84 12.41
C ALA A 338 9.01 5.08 11.33
N THR A 339 8.57 3.87 11.65
CA THR A 339 7.76 3.05 10.74
C THR A 339 6.40 3.69 10.47
N SER A 340 5.77 4.27 11.49
CA SER A 340 4.51 4.99 11.33
C SER A 340 4.66 6.21 10.41
N THR A 341 5.73 7.00 10.57
CA THR A 341 6.01 8.15 9.72
C THR A 341 6.25 7.73 8.27
N TYR A 342 7.01 6.64 8.06
CA TYR A 342 7.21 6.02 6.76
C TYR A 342 5.88 5.64 6.08
N LEU A 343 5.03 4.88 6.79
CA LEU A 343 3.75 4.42 6.28
C LEU A 343 2.76 5.57 6.03
N THR A 344 2.75 6.57 6.91
CA THR A 344 1.89 7.76 6.75
C THR A 344 2.28 8.54 5.49
N SER A 345 3.58 8.77 5.27
CA SER A 345 4.07 9.45 4.06
C SER A 345 3.68 8.69 2.79
N TRP A 346 3.77 7.36 2.83
CA TRP A 346 3.35 6.47 1.76
C TRP A 346 1.87 6.57 1.45
N ASP A 347 1.01 6.42 2.47
CA ASP A 347 -0.45 6.42 2.30
C ASP A 347 -1.00 7.79 1.88
N VAL A 348 -0.43 8.88 2.43
CA VAL A 348 -0.81 10.24 2.01
C VAL A 348 -0.51 10.44 0.52
N GLY A 349 0.66 10.02 0.07
CA GLY A 349 1.02 10.11 -1.35
C GLY A 349 0.09 9.29 -2.25
N ILE A 350 -0.27 8.06 -1.86
CA ILE A 350 -1.24 7.23 -2.59
C ILE A 350 -2.59 7.95 -2.67
N GLY A 351 -3.11 8.48 -1.56
CA GLY A 351 -4.38 9.21 -1.52
C GLY A 351 -4.39 10.43 -2.45
N ILE A 352 -3.32 11.24 -2.41
CA ILE A 352 -3.15 12.36 -3.33
C ILE A 352 -3.10 11.86 -4.78
N GLY A 353 -2.40 10.75 -5.04
CA GLY A 353 -2.29 10.15 -6.37
C GLY A 353 -3.63 9.71 -6.95
N MET A 354 -4.53 9.18 -6.13
CA MET A 354 -5.90 8.84 -6.57
C MET A 354 -6.65 10.07 -7.05
N VAL A 355 -6.61 11.17 -6.27
CA VAL A 355 -7.31 12.43 -6.64
C VAL A 355 -6.66 13.07 -7.86
N LEU A 356 -5.35 13.31 -7.82
CA LEU A 356 -4.64 13.98 -8.91
C LEU A 356 -4.69 13.17 -10.22
N GLY A 357 -4.53 11.85 -10.12
CA GLY A 357 -4.60 10.97 -11.29
C GLY A 357 -5.96 11.02 -11.97
N GLY A 358 -7.05 10.94 -11.20
CA GLY A 358 -8.41 11.07 -11.69
C GLY A 358 -8.68 12.45 -12.30
N TYR A 359 -8.34 13.52 -11.57
CA TYR A 359 -8.55 14.91 -12.01
C TYR A 359 -7.79 15.22 -13.32
N ILE A 360 -6.49 14.92 -13.38
CA ILE A 360 -5.70 15.21 -14.58
C ILE A 360 -6.20 14.36 -15.75
N ALA A 361 -6.57 13.09 -15.52
CA ALA A 361 -7.09 12.23 -16.57
C ALA A 361 -8.46 12.67 -17.09
N GLU A 362 -9.28 13.34 -16.28
CA GLU A 362 -10.56 13.90 -16.69
C GLU A 362 -10.40 15.17 -17.52
N VAL A 363 -9.58 16.11 -17.03
CA VAL A 363 -9.37 17.41 -17.70
C VAL A 363 -8.52 17.27 -18.97
N THR A 364 -7.64 16.26 -19.01
CA THR A 364 -6.71 16.04 -20.13
C THR A 364 -6.76 14.59 -20.62
N THR A 365 -5.82 13.74 -20.15
CA THR A 365 -5.72 12.32 -20.49
C THR A 365 -4.94 11.57 -19.40
N PHE A 366 -5.07 10.23 -19.33
CA PHE A 366 -4.19 9.42 -18.48
C PHE A 366 -2.71 9.55 -18.84
N ARG A 367 -2.38 9.76 -20.12
CA ARG A 367 -1.02 10.06 -20.56
C ARG A 367 -0.43 11.26 -19.81
N MET A 368 -1.20 12.35 -19.69
CA MET A 368 -0.74 13.55 -18.97
C MET A 368 -0.68 13.32 -17.44
N ALA A 369 -1.56 12.49 -16.89
CA ALA A 369 -1.48 12.07 -15.50
C ALA A 369 -0.15 11.33 -15.23
N TYR A 370 0.25 10.38 -16.09
CA TYR A 370 1.53 9.69 -15.94
C TYR A 370 2.74 10.58 -16.20
N LEU A 371 2.62 11.57 -17.10
CA LEU A 371 3.67 12.58 -17.31
C LEU A 371 3.86 13.43 -16.04
N SER A 372 2.77 13.86 -15.41
CA SER A 372 2.84 14.58 -14.13
C SER A 372 3.48 13.72 -13.03
N GLY A 373 3.17 12.42 -12.99
CA GLY A 373 3.81 11.45 -12.12
C GLY A 373 5.32 11.34 -12.35
N ALA A 374 5.75 11.33 -13.62
CA ALA A 374 7.16 11.33 -13.98
C ALA A 374 7.87 12.61 -13.47
N VAL A 375 7.25 13.79 -13.68
CA VAL A 375 7.77 15.07 -13.18
C VAL A 375 7.89 15.06 -11.66
N LEU A 376 6.87 14.58 -10.93
CA LEU A 376 6.91 14.46 -9.47
C LEU A 376 8.04 13.54 -9.01
N THR A 377 8.31 12.46 -9.75
CA THR A 377 9.44 11.56 -9.45
C THR A 377 10.78 12.25 -9.64
N VAL A 378 10.94 13.09 -10.70
CA VAL A 378 12.15 13.92 -10.89
C VAL A 378 12.32 14.90 -9.73
N ILE A 379 11.25 15.59 -9.34
CA ILE A 379 11.28 16.54 -8.20
C ILE A 379 11.70 15.79 -6.92
N SER A 380 11.11 14.62 -6.66
CA SER A 380 11.48 13.79 -5.52
C SER A 380 12.95 13.36 -5.56
N LEU A 381 13.45 12.93 -6.73
CA LEU A 381 14.85 12.53 -6.92
C LEU A 381 15.82 13.69 -6.63
N LEU A 382 15.56 14.88 -7.18
CA LEU A 382 16.36 16.06 -6.93
C LEU A 382 16.33 16.48 -5.45
N TYR A 383 15.14 16.43 -4.84
CA TYR A 383 14.98 16.72 -3.42
C TYR A 383 15.70 15.69 -2.56
N PHE A 384 15.61 14.41 -2.91
CA PHE A 384 16.33 13.33 -2.22
C PHE A 384 17.84 13.56 -2.26
N TYR A 385 18.36 13.87 -3.43
CA TYR A 385 19.79 14.09 -3.61
C TYR A 385 20.29 15.30 -2.82
N ARG A 386 19.57 16.44 -2.88
CA ARG A 386 20.00 17.70 -2.27
C ARG A 386 19.72 17.83 -0.77
N LYS A 387 18.64 17.20 -0.30
CA LYS A 387 18.16 17.37 1.09
C LYS A 387 18.18 16.08 1.88
N VAL A 388 17.60 14.99 1.38
CA VAL A 388 17.42 13.77 2.16
C VAL A 388 18.75 13.04 2.37
N SER A 389 19.53 12.82 1.32
CA SER A 389 20.79 12.08 1.40
C SER A 389 21.81 12.75 2.32
N PRO A 390 22.10 14.08 2.22
CA PRO A 390 22.98 14.76 3.16
C PRO A 390 22.44 14.73 4.59
N HIS A 391 21.13 15.01 4.77
CA HIS A 391 20.49 14.99 6.09
C HIS A 391 20.61 13.61 6.76
N PHE A 392 20.37 12.53 6.01
CA PHE A 392 20.51 11.17 6.51
C PHE A 392 21.95 10.86 6.94
N LEU A 393 22.94 11.20 6.11
CA LEU A 393 24.36 10.95 6.41
C LEU A 393 24.83 11.70 7.67
N GLN A 394 24.27 12.88 7.95
CA GLN A 394 24.58 13.67 9.14
C GLN A 394 23.88 13.18 10.42
N HIS A 395 22.66 12.64 10.30
CA HIS A 395 21.81 12.31 11.44
C HIS A 395 21.57 10.83 11.67
N ARG A 396 22.12 9.95 10.83
CA ARG A 396 22.00 8.48 11.01
C ARG A 396 22.63 8.06 12.33
N LEU A 397 21.94 7.18 13.04
CA LEU A 397 22.39 6.63 14.31
C LEU A 397 23.12 5.28 14.13
N ARG A 398 23.07 4.72 12.93
CA ARG A 398 23.64 3.42 12.55
C ARG A 398 24.10 3.39 11.11
#